data_46a116d88285c782d843e4b2d898b98f
#
_entry.id   46a116d88285c782d843e4b2d898b98f
#
_cell.length_a   1.000
_cell.length_b   1.000
_cell.length_c   1.000
_cell.angle_alpha   90.00
_cell.angle_beta   90.00
_cell.angle_gamma   90.00
#
_symmetry.space_group_name_H-M   'P 1'
#
loop_
_entity.id
_entity.type
_entity.pdbx_description
1 polymer ?
#
loop_
_entity_poly.entity_id
_entity_poly.type
_entity_poly.pdbx_seq_one_letter_code
_entity_poly.pdbx_strand_id
1 'polypeptide(L)'
;VISQVQHFTLTNQIGETFTLDELGGKPWLSNIIFTRCPTVCPKITQTIADLLPKLPKSLNFVTLTTDPIHDTPEVLKKFAQLNRAESNRWHFLTGDKPTLMRLAVDDLKMVSQPKPKAHQESPNDLFIHSSLLILVDKNGQVRASFESDAPNLAEQINQALTQLTP
;
A
#
# COMPACT_ATOMS: atom_id res chain seq x y z
N VAL A 1 -17.00 -8.55 4.68
CA VAL A 1 -16.68 -7.11 4.52
C VAL A 1 -16.21 -6.55 5.85
N ILE A 2 -14.98 -6.01 5.87
CA ILE A 2 -14.39 -5.43 7.08
C ILE A 2 -14.71 -3.94 7.18
N SER A 3 -14.60 -3.21 6.07
CA SER A 3 -14.86 -1.78 6.02
C SER A 3 -15.08 -1.32 4.57
N GLN A 4 -15.45 -0.06 4.41
CA GLN A 4 -15.69 0.55 3.10
C GLN A 4 -14.66 1.66 2.88
N VAL A 5 -13.94 1.60 1.75
CA VAL A 5 -13.03 2.67 1.36
C VAL A 5 -13.85 3.85 0.84
N GLN A 6 -13.60 5.03 1.41
CA GLN A 6 -14.26 6.27 1.01
C GLN A 6 -13.49 6.91 -0.16
N HIS A 7 -14.17 7.81 -0.86
CA HIS A 7 -13.51 8.58 -1.91
C HIS A 7 -12.28 9.30 -1.38
N PHE A 8 -11.20 9.30 -2.16
CA PHE A 8 -9.98 10.04 -1.82
C PHE A 8 -9.39 10.69 -3.06
N THR A 9 -8.62 11.74 -2.85
CA THR A 9 -7.83 12.41 -3.89
C THR A 9 -6.40 12.53 -3.38
N LEU A 10 -5.48 11.87 -4.05
CA LEU A 10 -4.05 11.86 -3.72
C LEU A 10 -3.24 12.09 -4.99
N THR A 11 -1.92 12.02 -4.88
CA THR A 11 -1.00 12.22 -6.00
C THR A 11 -0.11 10.99 -6.16
N ASN A 12 0.05 10.50 -7.37
CA ASN A 12 0.89 9.34 -7.63
C ASN A 12 2.35 9.71 -7.88
N GLN A 13 3.19 8.71 -8.11
CA GLN A 13 4.65 8.88 -8.24
C GLN A 13 5.07 9.64 -9.51
N ILE A 14 4.19 9.83 -10.45
CA ILE A 14 4.46 10.65 -11.63
C ILE A 14 3.82 12.04 -11.56
N GLY A 15 3.32 12.41 -10.38
CA GLY A 15 2.78 13.74 -10.12
C GLY A 15 1.35 13.95 -10.59
N GLU A 16 0.65 12.90 -10.95
CA GLU A 16 -0.74 12.99 -11.40
C GLU A 16 -1.72 12.79 -10.25
N THR A 17 -2.86 13.44 -10.34
CA THR A 17 -3.97 13.24 -9.40
C THR A 17 -4.47 11.81 -9.52
N PHE A 18 -4.65 11.15 -8.38
CA PHE A 18 -5.11 9.77 -8.30
C PHE A 18 -6.29 9.67 -7.34
N THR A 19 -7.40 9.14 -7.81
CA THR A 19 -8.61 8.98 -7.01
C THR A 19 -9.02 7.51 -6.96
N LEU A 20 -9.96 7.20 -6.09
CA LEU A 20 -10.51 5.84 -6.01
C LEU A 20 -11.05 5.37 -7.37
N ASP A 21 -11.60 6.29 -8.17
CA ASP A 21 -12.14 5.96 -9.49
C ASP A 21 -11.08 5.41 -10.46
N GLU A 22 -9.81 5.79 -10.26
CA GLU A 22 -8.69 5.27 -11.07
C GLU A 22 -8.51 3.76 -10.94
N LEU A 23 -9.02 3.17 -9.88
CA LEU A 23 -8.95 1.73 -9.66
C LEU A 23 -10.04 0.96 -10.40
N GLY A 24 -10.97 1.69 -11.04
CA GLY A 24 -11.77 1.21 -12.14
C GLY A 24 -12.74 0.06 -11.85
N GLY A 25 -13.23 -0.06 -10.62
CA GLY A 25 -14.15 -1.14 -10.29
C GLY A 25 -13.54 -2.53 -10.35
N LYS A 26 -12.24 -2.63 -10.13
CA LYS A 26 -11.49 -3.89 -10.06
C LYS A 26 -10.93 -4.09 -8.67
N PRO A 27 -10.69 -5.33 -8.23
CA PRO A 27 -9.99 -5.58 -6.96
C PRO A 27 -8.58 -4.98 -6.98
N TRP A 28 -8.10 -4.60 -5.82
CA TRP A 28 -6.74 -4.07 -5.67
C TRP A 28 -6.17 -4.43 -4.29
N LEU A 29 -4.85 -4.44 -4.21
CA LEU A 29 -4.11 -4.64 -2.97
C LEU A 29 -3.46 -3.34 -2.54
N SER A 30 -3.25 -3.19 -1.23
CA SER A 30 -2.62 -1.99 -0.71
C SER A 30 -1.70 -2.30 0.46
N ASN A 31 -0.67 -1.47 0.62
CA ASN A 31 0.19 -1.45 1.80
C ASN A 31 0.58 -0.02 2.12
N ILE A 32 1.31 0.16 3.23
CA ILE A 32 1.78 1.48 3.64
C ILE A 32 3.25 1.40 4.07
N ILE A 33 4.03 2.39 3.66
CA ILE A 33 5.47 2.47 3.91
C ILE A 33 5.87 3.91 4.21
N PHE A 34 7.17 4.12 4.48
CA PHE A 34 7.82 5.42 4.33
C PHE A 34 9.24 5.18 3.80
N THR A 35 9.69 6.03 2.86
CA THR A 35 10.92 5.74 2.11
C THR A 35 12.19 5.82 2.95
N ARG A 36 12.16 6.58 4.04
CA ARG A 36 13.30 6.70 4.97
C ARG A 36 13.44 5.52 5.93
N CYS A 37 12.52 4.56 5.87
CA CYS A 37 12.64 3.34 6.64
C CYS A 37 13.90 2.57 6.23
N PRO A 38 14.81 2.24 7.17
CA PRO A 38 16.12 1.71 6.80
C PRO A 38 16.12 0.27 6.29
N THR A 39 15.15 -0.55 6.69
CA THR A 39 15.21 -1.99 6.38
C THR A 39 13.90 -2.59 5.91
N VAL A 40 12.82 -2.43 6.67
CA VAL A 40 11.59 -3.20 6.47
C VAL A 40 10.85 -2.79 5.19
N CYS A 41 10.73 -1.48 4.93
CA CYS A 41 9.95 -1.01 3.79
C CYS A 41 10.58 -1.34 2.44
N PRO A 42 11.92 -1.21 2.24
CA PRO A 42 12.54 -1.71 1.02
C PRO A 42 12.34 -3.21 0.84
N LYS A 43 12.48 -3.99 1.91
CA LYS A 43 12.31 -5.44 1.85
C LYS A 43 10.90 -5.84 1.47
N ILE A 44 9.89 -5.21 2.09
CA ILE A 44 8.49 -5.46 1.77
C ILE A 44 8.20 -5.08 0.31
N THR A 45 8.72 -3.95 -0.14
CA THR A 45 8.52 -3.48 -1.51
C THR A 45 9.10 -4.48 -2.51
N GLN A 46 10.28 -5.01 -2.26
CA GLN A 46 10.89 -6.03 -3.12
C GLN A 46 10.10 -7.34 -3.09
N THR A 47 9.56 -7.72 -1.93
CA THR A 47 8.69 -8.89 -1.81
C THR A 47 7.45 -8.73 -2.70
N ILE A 48 6.85 -7.55 -2.70
CA ILE A 48 5.69 -7.26 -3.54
C ILE A 48 6.09 -7.26 -5.02
N ALA A 49 7.26 -6.75 -5.36
CA ALA A 49 7.77 -6.78 -6.74
C ALA A 49 7.88 -8.22 -7.26
N ASP A 50 8.32 -9.14 -6.42
CA ASP A 50 8.40 -10.56 -6.77
C ASP A 50 7.02 -11.23 -6.80
N LEU A 51 6.07 -10.72 -6.03
CA LEU A 51 4.72 -11.26 -5.92
C LEU A 51 3.84 -10.92 -7.13
N LEU A 52 3.93 -9.68 -7.62
CA LEU A 52 3.00 -9.17 -8.64
C LEU A 52 2.93 -10.03 -9.91
N PRO A 53 4.05 -10.56 -10.46
CA PRO A 53 3.96 -11.42 -11.64
C PRO A 53 3.16 -12.70 -11.42
N LYS A 54 2.97 -13.11 -10.17
CA LYS A 54 2.20 -14.31 -9.81
C LYS A 54 0.72 -14.04 -9.60
N LEU A 55 0.29 -12.78 -9.72
CA LEU A 55 -1.07 -12.34 -9.51
C LEU A 55 -1.69 -11.91 -10.85
N PRO A 56 -3.03 -11.88 -10.95
CA PRO A 56 -3.70 -11.46 -12.19
C PRO A 56 -3.21 -10.08 -12.67
N LYS A 57 -3.02 -9.93 -13.97
CA LYS A 57 -2.50 -8.69 -14.55
C LYS A 57 -3.44 -7.50 -14.38
N SER A 58 -4.72 -7.75 -14.17
CA SER A 58 -5.71 -6.71 -13.92
C SER A 58 -5.70 -6.18 -12.49
N LEU A 59 -4.97 -6.84 -11.58
CA LEU A 59 -4.92 -6.45 -10.17
C LEU A 59 -3.97 -5.28 -10.00
N ASN A 60 -4.49 -4.15 -9.50
CA ASN A 60 -3.69 -2.99 -9.16
C ASN A 60 -3.12 -3.11 -7.75
N PHE A 61 -1.97 -2.49 -7.53
CA PHE A 61 -1.36 -2.38 -6.22
C PHE A 61 -1.17 -0.91 -5.86
N VAL A 62 -1.55 -0.53 -4.64
CA VAL A 62 -1.49 0.84 -4.14
C VAL A 62 -0.63 0.86 -2.89
N THR A 63 0.49 1.58 -2.94
CA THR A 63 1.36 1.81 -1.79
C THR A 63 1.17 3.24 -1.30
N LEU A 64 0.80 3.39 -0.03
CA LEU A 64 0.64 4.69 0.61
C LEU A 64 1.90 5.06 1.38
N THR A 65 2.12 6.35 1.61
CA THR A 65 3.18 6.80 2.51
C THR A 65 2.60 7.34 3.82
N THR A 66 3.33 7.10 4.92
CA THR A 66 3.04 7.72 6.21
C THR A 66 3.79 9.05 6.40
N ASP A 67 4.68 9.41 5.47
CA ASP A 67 5.60 10.54 5.61
C ASP A 67 5.53 11.45 4.37
N PRO A 68 4.36 12.04 4.08
CA PRO A 68 4.16 12.74 2.81
C PRO A 68 4.99 14.02 2.66
N ILE A 69 5.48 14.60 3.76
CA ILE A 69 6.33 15.78 3.68
C ILE A 69 7.66 15.42 3.01
N HIS A 70 8.26 14.30 3.38
CA HIS A 70 9.50 13.81 2.76
C HIS A 70 9.23 13.06 1.46
N ASP A 71 8.19 12.22 1.44
CA ASP A 71 7.88 11.35 0.32
C ASP A 71 7.03 12.08 -0.73
N THR A 72 7.71 12.93 -1.49
CA THR A 72 7.14 13.61 -2.65
C THR A 72 6.98 12.60 -3.80
N PRO A 73 6.22 12.93 -4.87
CA PRO A 73 6.15 12.06 -6.03
C PRO A 73 7.52 11.65 -6.57
N GLU A 74 8.47 12.59 -6.63
CA GLU A 74 9.82 12.32 -7.13
C GLU A 74 10.57 11.33 -6.25
N VAL A 75 10.44 11.45 -4.92
CA VAL A 75 11.06 10.54 -3.97
C VAL A 75 10.45 9.15 -4.10
N LEU A 76 9.13 9.06 -4.23
CA LEU A 76 8.44 7.79 -4.41
C LEU A 76 8.82 7.11 -5.73
N LYS A 77 8.96 7.88 -6.80
CA LYS A 77 9.39 7.35 -8.09
C LYS A 77 10.79 6.74 -8.00
N LYS A 78 11.71 7.43 -7.35
CA LYS A 78 13.06 6.92 -7.14
C LYS A 78 13.08 5.68 -6.27
N PHE A 79 12.29 5.67 -5.21
CA PHE A 79 12.14 4.50 -4.34
C PHE A 79 11.63 3.29 -5.13
N ALA A 80 10.64 3.49 -5.99
CA ALA A 80 10.11 2.43 -6.83
C ALA A 80 11.18 1.87 -7.77
N GLN A 81 11.98 2.74 -8.39
CA GLN A 81 13.07 2.33 -9.28
C GLN A 81 14.11 1.51 -8.54
N LEU A 82 14.51 1.94 -7.35
CA LEU A 82 15.54 1.28 -6.55
C LEU A 82 15.09 -0.09 -6.02
N ASN A 83 13.80 -0.31 -5.87
CA ASN A 83 13.26 -1.52 -5.27
C ASN A 83 12.51 -2.41 -6.28
N ARG A 84 12.75 -2.21 -7.56
CA ARG A 84 12.16 -3.02 -8.65
C ARG A 84 10.62 -2.92 -8.69
N ALA A 85 10.09 -1.78 -8.28
CA ALA A 85 8.65 -1.57 -8.16
C ALA A 85 8.08 -0.69 -9.28
N GLU A 86 8.77 -0.58 -10.40
CA GLU A 86 8.25 0.13 -11.56
C GLU A 86 7.25 -0.74 -12.30
N SER A 87 6.01 -0.27 -12.38
CA SER A 87 4.94 -0.98 -13.08
C SER A 87 3.78 -0.02 -13.31
N ASN A 88 3.09 -0.17 -14.44
CA ASN A 88 1.91 0.64 -14.74
C ASN A 88 0.68 0.25 -13.90
N ARG A 89 0.75 -0.84 -13.15
CA ARG A 89 -0.34 -1.25 -12.24
C ARG A 89 0.02 -1.08 -10.76
N TRP A 90 1.15 -0.46 -10.46
CA TRP A 90 1.59 -0.22 -9.09
C TRP A 90 1.68 1.29 -8.87
N HIS A 91 0.84 1.80 -7.99
CA HIS A 91 0.69 3.23 -7.74
C HIS A 91 1.21 3.56 -6.35
N PHE A 92 2.16 4.48 -6.27
CA PHE A 92 2.68 5.01 -5.01
C PHE A 92 2.02 6.35 -4.76
N LEU A 93 1.27 6.49 -3.67
CA LEU A 93 0.45 7.66 -3.41
C LEU A 93 0.98 8.49 -2.24
N THR A 94 1.01 9.79 -2.46
CA THR A 94 1.32 10.80 -1.44
C THR A 94 0.26 11.90 -1.51
N GLY A 95 0.29 12.84 -0.57
CA GLY A 95 -0.69 13.93 -0.52
C GLY A 95 -0.76 14.51 0.87
N ASP A 96 -1.93 15.04 1.26
CA ASP A 96 -2.07 15.55 2.60
C ASP A 96 -2.17 14.41 3.62
N LYS A 97 -1.52 14.61 4.74
CA LYS A 97 -1.43 13.57 5.77
C LYS A 97 -2.78 13.15 6.33
N PRO A 98 -3.73 14.06 6.60
CA PRO A 98 -5.05 13.63 7.08
C PRO A 98 -5.77 12.67 6.13
N THR A 99 -5.71 12.90 4.82
CA THR A 99 -6.32 12.01 3.83
C THR A 99 -5.63 10.66 3.83
N LEU A 100 -4.30 10.64 3.84
CA LEU A 100 -3.53 9.39 3.88
C LEU A 100 -3.82 8.58 5.13
N MET A 101 -3.88 9.24 6.29
CA MET A 101 -4.14 8.55 7.55
C MET A 101 -5.58 8.03 7.65
N ARG A 102 -6.55 8.82 7.18
CA ARG A 102 -7.94 8.35 7.12
C ARG A 102 -8.04 7.09 6.25
N LEU A 103 -7.44 7.12 5.07
CA LEU A 103 -7.45 5.98 4.16
C LEU A 103 -6.77 4.76 4.77
N ALA A 104 -5.59 4.94 5.33
CA ALA A 104 -4.80 3.84 5.87
C ALA A 104 -5.40 3.25 7.15
N VAL A 105 -5.80 4.11 8.08
CA VAL A 105 -6.23 3.67 9.42
C VAL A 105 -7.72 3.39 9.46
N ASP A 106 -8.55 4.35 9.03
CA ASP A 106 -10.00 4.24 9.16
C ASP A 106 -10.60 3.31 8.11
N ASP A 107 -10.17 3.44 6.86
CA ASP A 107 -10.76 2.69 5.75
C ASP A 107 -10.09 1.32 5.55
N LEU A 108 -8.78 1.31 5.40
CA LEU A 108 -8.03 0.08 5.11
C LEU A 108 -7.64 -0.72 6.34
N LYS A 109 -7.81 -0.15 7.54
CA LYS A 109 -7.52 -0.82 8.82
C LYS A 109 -6.06 -1.25 8.95
N MET A 110 -5.16 -0.47 8.41
CA MET A 110 -3.72 -0.64 8.59
C MET A 110 -3.29 0.01 9.90
N VAL A 111 -2.24 -0.54 10.53
CA VAL A 111 -1.61 0.10 11.67
C VAL A 111 -0.56 1.09 11.16
N SER A 112 -0.76 2.37 11.41
CA SER A 112 0.12 3.44 10.95
C SER A 112 0.18 4.58 11.96
N GLN A 113 0.72 4.29 13.15
CA GLN A 113 0.84 5.24 14.25
C GLN A 113 2.31 5.58 14.50
N PRO A 114 2.62 6.83 14.93
CA PRO A 114 3.97 7.15 15.36
C PRO A 114 4.39 6.26 16.52
N LYS A 115 5.62 5.75 16.49
CA LYS A 115 6.16 5.01 17.61
C LYS A 115 6.44 5.94 18.78
N PRO A 116 6.14 5.53 20.02
CA PRO A 116 6.64 6.23 21.22
C PRO A 116 8.16 6.34 21.15
N LYS A 117 8.71 7.48 21.61
CA LYS A 117 10.16 7.71 21.58
C LYS A 117 10.96 6.57 22.21
N ALA A 118 10.43 5.97 23.30
CA ALA A 118 11.09 4.87 24.01
C ALA A 118 11.24 3.60 23.15
N HIS A 119 10.45 3.48 22.09
CA HIS A 119 10.46 2.31 21.22
C HIS A 119 11.12 2.57 19.86
N GLN A 120 11.64 3.77 19.63
CA GLN A 120 12.32 4.11 18.38
C GLN A 120 13.76 3.62 18.44
N GLU A 121 14.16 2.87 17.41
CA GLU A 121 15.53 2.32 17.32
C GLU A 121 16.50 3.32 16.67
N SER A 122 15.98 4.28 15.91
CA SER A 122 16.77 5.29 15.22
C SER A 122 15.93 6.55 15.00
N PRO A 123 16.57 7.70 14.64
CA PRO A 123 15.82 8.90 14.31
C PRO A 123 14.82 8.74 13.17
N ASN A 124 15.02 7.76 12.30
CA ASN A 124 14.11 7.49 11.19
C ASN A 124 13.01 6.48 11.53
N ASP A 125 13.01 5.93 12.74
CA ASP A 125 11.99 4.98 13.18
C ASP A 125 10.82 5.75 13.82
N LEU A 126 10.20 6.63 13.04
CA LEU A 126 9.19 7.57 13.52
C LEU A 126 7.78 6.98 13.55
N PHE A 127 7.52 5.93 12.75
CA PHE A 127 6.18 5.40 12.56
C PHE A 127 6.16 3.90 12.73
N ILE A 128 5.05 3.41 13.30
CA ILE A 128 4.74 1.98 13.24
C ILE A 128 4.15 1.74 11.86
N HIS A 129 4.89 1.05 11.00
CA HIS A 129 4.41 0.66 9.68
C HIS A 129 3.83 -0.75 9.72
N SER A 130 2.85 -0.99 8.88
CA SER A 130 2.19 -2.27 8.79
C SER A 130 2.92 -3.20 7.84
N SER A 131 3.05 -4.48 8.20
CA SER A 131 3.50 -5.53 7.31
C SER A 131 2.34 -6.14 6.52
N LEU A 132 1.14 -5.61 6.67
CA LEU A 132 -0.06 -6.17 6.07
C LEU A 132 -0.26 -5.73 4.62
N LEU A 133 -0.75 -6.66 3.82
CA LEU A 133 -1.33 -6.36 2.51
C LEU A 133 -2.84 -6.45 2.65
N ILE A 134 -3.54 -5.43 2.17
CA ILE A 134 -4.99 -5.31 2.31
C ILE A 134 -5.63 -5.53 0.95
N LEU A 135 -6.60 -6.45 0.89
CA LEU A 135 -7.36 -6.71 -0.33
C LEU A 135 -8.68 -5.96 -0.31
N VAL A 136 -8.90 -5.16 -1.34
CA VAL A 136 -10.13 -4.38 -1.54
C VAL A 136 -10.83 -4.91 -2.80
N ASP A 137 -12.14 -5.12 -2.73
CA ASP A 137 -12.90 -5.62 -3.87
C ASP A 137 -13.29 -4.50 -4.86
N LYS A 138 -13.95 -4.89 -5.93
CA LYS A 138 -14.36 -3.95 -6.99
C LYS A 138 -15.31 -2.85 -6.51
N ASN A 139 -15.96 -3.06 -5.37
CA ASN A 139 -16.92 -2.10 -4.79
C ASN A 139 -16.25 -1.22 -3.72
N GLY A 140 -14.94 -1.29 -3.58
CA GLY A 140 -14.22 -0.53 -2.57
C GLY A 140 -14.37 -1.06 -1.15
N GLN A 141 -14.78 -2.31 -0.99
CA GLN A 141 -14.94 -2.94 0.32
C GLN A 141 -13.70 -3.74 0.69
N VAL A 142 -13.21 -3.54 1.91
CA VAL A 142 -12.07 -4.30 2.43
C VAL A 142 -12.53 -5.71 2.76
N ARG A 143 -11.87 -6.69 2.17
CA ARG A 143 -12.29 -8.10 2.25
C ARG A 143 -11.34 -8.99 2.99
N ALA A 144 -10.04 -8.70 2.96
CA ALA A 144 -9.05 -9.57 3.59
C ALA A 144 -7.75 -8.82 3.86
N SER A 145 -6.94 -9.38 4.76
CA SER A 145 -5.57 -8.92 5.00
C SER A 145 -4.63 -10.13 4.97
N PHE A 146 -3.37 -9.87 4.58
CA PHE A 146 -2.34 -10.90 4.48
C PHE A 146 -1.06 -10.38 5.09
N GLU A 147 -0.32 -11.24 5.80
CA GLU A 147 1.04 -10.89 6.23
C GLU A 147 1.98 -10.95 5.02
N SER A 148 2.79 -9.92 4.84
CA SER A 148 3.69 -9.83 3.68
C SER A 148 4.78 -10.91 3.67
N ASP A 149 5.08 -11.51 4.82
CA ASP A 149 6.06 -12.59 4.96
C ASP A 149 5.42 -13.98 5.02
N ALA A 150 4.11 -14.09 4.77
CA ALA A 150 3.41 -15.36 4.84
C ALA A 150 3.94 -16.33 3.77
N PRO A 151 4.10 -17.63 4.12
CA PRO A 151 4.37 -18.64 3.11
C PRO A 151 3.17 -18.77 2.17
N ASN A 152 3.42 -19.06 0.90
CA ASN A 152 2.37 -19.23 -0.11
C ASN A 152 1.48 -17.98 -0.27
N LEU A 153 2.07 -16.79 -0.14
CA LEU A 153 1.33 -15.53 -0.18
C LEU A 153 0.55 -15.39 -1.49
N ALA A 154 1.18 -15.69 -2.64
CA ALA A 154 0.51 -15.60 -3.95
C ALA A 154 -0.71 -16.52 -4.01
N GLU A 155 -0.58 -17.74 -3.49
CA GLU A 155 -1.69 -18.69 -3.46
C GLU A 155 -2.83 -18.21 -2.59
N GLN A 156 -2.52 -17.67 -1.41
CA GLN A 156 -3.52 -17.11 -0.50
C GLN A 156 -4.30 -15.97 -1.15
N ILE A 157 -3.60 -15.08 -1.82
CA ILE A 157 -4.21 -13.92 -2.48
C ILE A 157 -5.07 -14.40 -3.66
N ASN A 158 -4.55 -15.30 -4.50
CA ASN A 158 -5.31 -15.82 -5.63
C ASN A 158 -6.58 -16.55 -5.18
N GLN A 159 -6.50 -17.31 -4.09
CA GLN A 159 -7.65 -17.98 -3.53
C GLN A 159 -8.71 -16.98 -3.04
N ALA A 160 -8.27 -15.94 -2.35
CA ALA A 160 -9.18 -14.88 -1.89
C ALA A 160 -9.84 -14.16 -3.07
N LEU A 161 -9.09 -13.91 -4.15
CA LEU A 161 -9.64 -13.27 -5.35
C LEU A 161 -10.75 -14.12 -6.00
N THR A 162 -10.59 -15.43 -6.03
CA THR A 162 -11.65 -16.31 -6.58
C THR A 162 -12.93 -16.26 -5.76
N GLN A 163 -12.83 -15.96 -4.46
CA GLN A 163 -13.99 -15.84 -3.58
C GLN A 163 -14.71 -14.49 -3.71
N LEU A 164 -14.09 -13.50 -4.36
CA LEU A 164 -14.68 -12.18 -4.55
C LEU A 164 -15.64 -12.15 -5.74
N THR A 165 -15.45 -13.02 -6.70
CA THR A 165 -16.31 -13.04 -7.89
C THR A 165 -17.64 -13.65 -7.55
N PRO A 166 -18.76 -12.96 -7.87
CA PRO A 166 -20.08 -13.54 -7.71
C PRO A 166 -20.34 -14.62 -8.74
#